data_94eea038a0f0d77087da863844300811
#
_entry.id   94eea038a0f0d77087da863844300811
#
_cell.length_a   1.000
_cell.length_b   1.000
_cell.length_c   1.000
_cell.angle_alpha   90.00
_cell.angle_beta   90.00
_cell.angle_gamma   90.00
#
_symmetry.space_group_name_H-M   'P 1'
#
loop_
_entity.id
_entity.type
_entity.pdbx_description
1 polymer ?
#
loop_
_entity_poly.entity_id
_entity_poly.type
_entity_poly.pdbx_seq_one_letter_code
_entity_poly.pdbx_strand_id
1 'polypeptide(L)'
;MAELLRLTRAELQELLSSDLPPTEPGRLIAPVDGRTEIWASGVTYLRSRAARMAEAAVPDVYDRVYEADRPELFFKSVAWRVGTDGDPVGIRDDSAWDVPEPELAAVVNAYGEIVAYSICNDMSSRSIEGENPLYLPQAKVYAGACAVGLFLRPAWEVDHGDLTIQVSIERDGRVVFADQTSTDQLARPVDTLVSYLFRGDVFPDGAWLSTGTGIVPPEEFSLQSGDVVDIEISGLGRLRNPVVRGLAHWGEGRSL
;
A
#
# COMPACT_ATOMS: atom_id res chain seq x y z
N MET A 1 15.91 -3.39 -7.85
CA MET A 1 15.28 -2.14 -7.37
C MET A 1 16.09 -1.54 -6.23
N ALA A 2 16.46 -2.28 -5.20
CA ALA A 2 17.28 -1.77 -4.08
C ALA A 2 18.55 -1.00 -4.52
N GLU A 3 19.25 -1.46 -5.57
CA GLU A 3 20.43 -0.76 -6.11
C GLU A 3 20.07 0.62 -6.66
N LEU A 4 18.92 0.77 -7.33
CA LEU A 4 18.46 2.06 -7.84
C LEU A 4 18.11 3.02 -6.70
N LEU A 5 17.54 2.51 -5.62
CA LEU A 5 17.15 3.33 -4.47
C LEU A 5 18.35 3.77 -3.61
N ARG A 6 19.57 3.34 -3.91
CA ARG A 6 20.82 3.88 -3.34
C ARG A 6 21.34 5.10 -4.08
N LEU A 7 20.76 5.42 -5.23
CA LEU A 7 21.09 6.60 -6.01
C LEU A 7 20.30 7.82 -5.52
N THR A 8 20.88 9.00 -5.64
CA THR A 8 20.17 10.25 -5.47
C THR A 8 19.13 10.43 -6.59
N ARG A 9 18.15 11.29 -6.37
CA ARG A 9 17.15 11.64 -7.40
C ARG A 9 17.81 12.16 -8.67
N ALA A 10 18.88 12.96 -8.57
CA ALA A 10 19.62 13.51 -9.71
C ALA A 10 20.30 12.40 -10.54
N GLU A 11 20.98 11.45 -9.86
CA GLU A 11 21.62 10.30 -10.52
C GLU A 11 20.58 9.39 -11.19
N LEU A 12 19.41 9.19 -10.57
CA LEU A 12 18.31 8.45 -11.19
C LEU A 12 17.77 9.15 -12.43
N GLN A 13 17.60 10.47 -12.39
CA GLN A 13 17.18 11.24 -13.56
C GLN A 13 18.18 11.13 -14.71
N GLU A 14 19.47 11.23 -14.44
CA GLU A 14 20.51 11.05 -15.43
C GLU A 14 20.48 9.64 -16.03
N LEU A 15 20.41 8.60 -15.17
CA LEU A 15 20.36 7.20 -15.60
C LEU A 15 19.14 6.94 -16.50
N LEU A 16 17.95 7.38 -16.12
CA LEU A 16 16.72 7.15 -16.87
C LEU A 16 16.62 7.98 -18.15
N SER A 17 17.41 9.05 -18.27
CA SER A 17 17.53 9.87 -19.48
C SER A 17 18.57 9.32 -20.46
N SER A 18 19.36 8.32 -20.06
CA SER A 18 20.37 7.70 -20.92
C SER A 18 19.75 6.65 -21.84
N ASP A 19 20.42 6.38 -22.99
CA ASP A 19 20.06 5.27 -23.87
C ASP A 19 20.42 3.94 -23.19
N LEU A 20 19.43 3.36 -22.51
CA LEU A 20 19.57 2.05 -21.90
C LEU A 20 19.50 0.95 -22.98
N PRO A 21 20.35 -0.07 -22.92
CA PRO A 21 20.28 -1.17 -23.87
C PRO A 21 18.94 -1.91 -23.74
N PRO A 22 18.34 -2.35 -24.86
CA PRO A 22 17.15 -3.15 -24.82
C PRO A 22 17.40 -4.44 -24.03
N THR A 23 16.46 -4.79 -23.17
CA THR A 23 16.50 -6.03 -22.37
C THR A 23 15.40 -6.96 -22.87
N GLU A 24 15.71 -8.27 -22.96
CA GLU A 24 14.70 -9.28 -23.25
C GLU A 24 13.65 -9.29 -22.12
N PRO A 25 12.36 -9.30 -22.46
CA PRO A 25 11.32 -9.32 -21.45
C PRO A 25 11.36 -10.64 -20.65
N GLY A 26 11.62 -10.53 -19.36
CA GLY A 26 11.51 -11.63 -18.41
C GLY A 26 10.13 -11.64 -17.72
N ARG A 27 9.96 -12.55 -16.76
CA ARG A 27 8.83 -12.49 -15.83
C ARG A 27 8.98 -11.23 -14.95
N LEU A 28 7.97 -10.38 -14.96
CA LEU A 28 7.91 -9.26 -14.03
C LEU A 28 7.55 -9.76 -12.62
N ILE A 29 8.21 -9.22 -11.63
CA ILE A 29 8.01 -9.51 -10.21
C ILE A 29 7.80 -8.19 -9.47
N ALA A 30 7.38 -8.26 -8.19
CA ALA A 30 7.25 -7.05 -7.36
C ALA A 30 8.54 -6.23 -7.41
N PRO A 31 8.47 -4.92 -7.70
CA PRO A 31 9.66 -4.06 -7.78
C PRO A 31 10.16 -3.65 -6.39
N VAL A 32 10.25 -4.61 -5.48
CA VAL A 32 10.70 -4.47 -4.10
C VAL A 32 11.65 -5.61 -3.78
N ASP A 33 12.89 -5.31 -3.41
CA ASP A 33 13.92 -6.31 -3.13
C ASP A 33 14.90 -5.84 -2.05
N GLY A 34 15.89 -6.66 -1.74
CA GLY A 34 16.91 -6.34 -0.77
C GLY A 34 16.36 -6.12 0.64
N ARG A 35 16.80 -5.03 1.27
CA ARG A 35 16.36 -4.59 2.61
C ARG A 35 15.29 -3.51 2.54
N THR A 36 14.70 -3.30 1.37
CA THR A 36 13.61 -2.33 1.20
C THR A 36 12.41 -2.77 2.05
N GLU A 37 11.88 -1.85 2.83
CA GLU A 37 10.71 -2.03 3.65
C GLU A 37 9.52 -1.27 3.08
N ILE A 38 8.32 -1.80 3.30
CA ILE A 38 7.09 -1.08 3.04
C ILE A 38 6.50 -0.64 4.38
N TRP A 39 6.29 0.65 4.49
CA TRP A 39 5.59 1.32 5.57
C TRP A 39 4.26 1.87 5.06
N ALA A 40 3.34 2.15 5.96
CA ALA A 40 2.07 2.76 5.63
C ALA A 40 1.70 3.86 6.61
N SER A 41 0.79 4.73 6.20
CA SER A 41 0.26 5.81 7.00
C SER A 41 -1.25 5.65 7.16
N GLY A 42 -1.73 5.66 8.39
CA GLY A 42 -3.16 5.59 8.69
C GLY A 42 -3.80 6.97 8.83
N VAL A 43 -5.14 7.00 8.75
CA VAL A 43 -5.99 8.17 9.07
C VAL A 43 -5.59 9.45 8.32
N THR A 44 -5.25 9.32 7.04
CA THR A 44 -4.79 10.44 6.21
C THR A 44 -5.90 11.09 5.39
N TYR A 45 -7.08 10.48 5.32
CA TYR A 45 -8.27 11.03 4.67
C TYR A 45 -9.37 11.29 5.69
N LEU A 46 -10.19 12.32 5.46
CA LEU A 46 -11.33 12.62 6.33
C LEU A 46 -12.31 11.45 6.40
N ARG A 47 -12.53 10.75 5.29
CA ARG A 47 -13.41 9.58 5.21
C ARG A 47 -12.87 8.40 6.03
N SER A 48 -11.56 8.14 5.98
CA SER A 48 -10.94 7.08 6.79
C SER A 48 -10.99 7.42 8.29
N ARG A 49 -10.79 8.70 8.68
CA ARG A 49 -11.00 9.16 10.06
C ARG A 49 -12.42 8.81 10.55
N ALA A 50 -13.43 9.22 9.78
CA ALA A 50 -14.82 8.97 10.15
C ALA A 50 -15.14 7.48 10.30
N ALA A 51 -14.64 6.65 9.39
CA ALA A 51 -14.81 5.20 9.43
C ALA A 51 -14.11 4.59 10.66
N ARG A 52 -12.83 4.93 10.90
CA ARG A 52 -12.09 4.43 12.07
C ARG A 52 -12.75 4.79 13.39
N MET A 53 -13.29 6.00 13.49
CA MET A 53 -14.03 6.42 14.68
C MET A 53 -15.32 5.63 14.89
N ALA A 54 -16.03 5.25 13.83
CA ALA A 54 -17.24 4.44 13.91
C ALA A 54 -16.96 2.96 14.26
N GLU A 55 -15.86 2.42 13.77
CA GLU A 55 -15.51 0.99 13.86
C GLU A 55 -14.74 0.62 15.14
N ALA A 56 -14.06 1.58 15.78
CA ALA A 56 -13.13 1.31 16.85
C ALA A 56 -13.78 1.22 18.24
N ALA A 57 -13.31 0.28 19.07
CA ALA A 57 -13.65 0.22 20.48
C ALA A 57 -13.16 1.47 21.27
N VAL A 58 -12.15 2.19 20.75
CA VAL A 58 -11.59 3.43 21.33
C VAL A 58 -11.52 4.53 20.26
N PRO A 59 -12.64 5.17 19.90
CA PRO A 59 -12.74 6.13 18.78
C PRO A 59 -11.81 7.35 18.90
N ASP A 60 -11.62 7.87 20.10
CA ASP A 60 -10.85 9.09 20.38
C ASP A 60 -9.40 9.04 19.90
N VAL A 61 -8.81 7.85 19.77
CA VAL A 61 -7.41 7.69 19.32
C VAL A 61 -7.27 8.15 17.87
N TYR A 62 -8.21 7.77 17.01
CA TYR A 62 -8.18 8.10 15.58
C TYR A 62 -8.48 9.59 15.32
N ASP A 63 -9.35 10.18 16.12
CA ASP A 63 -9.63 11.61 16.06
C ASP A 63 -8.38 12.44 16.42
N ARG A 64 -7.72 12.06 17.52
CA ARG A 64 -6.49 12.71 17.97
C ARG A 64 -5.34 12.58 16.97
N VAL A 65 -5.18 11.41 16.32
CA VAL A 65 -4.14 11.19 15.31
C VAL A 65 -4.37 12.05 14.07
N TYR A 66 -5.62 12.21 13.63
CA TYR A 66 -5.93 13.05 12.47
C TYR A 66 -5.54 14.51 12.70
N GLU A 67 -5.79 15.05 13.91
CA GLU A 67 -5.47 16.43 14.28
C GLU A 67 -4.01 16.63 14.75
N ALA A 68 -3.29 15.57 15.09
CA ALA A 68 -1.93 15.65 15.63
C ALA A 68 -0.91 16.09 14.57
N ASP A 69 0.17 16.74 15.00
CA ASP A 69 1.32 17.04 14.11
C ASP A 69 1.99 15.74 13.62
N ARG A 70 2.08 14.74 14.50
CA ARG A 70 2.69 13.44 14.19
C ARG A 70 1.69 12.53 13.48
N PRO A 71 1.97 12.09 12.23
CA PRO A 71 1.13 11.13 11.54
C PRO A 71 1.22 9.75 12.19
N GLU A 72 0.23 8.92 11.97
CA GLU A 72 0.34 7.48 12.16
C GLU A 72 1.20 6.90 11.06
N LEU A 73 2.28 6.22 11.44
CA LEU A 73 3.13 5.44 10.55
C LEU A 73 3.31 4.05 11.15
N PHE A 74 3.15 3.04 10.35
CA PHE A 74 3.35 1.66 10.77
C PHE A 74 4.07 0.83 9.72
N PHE A 75 4.81 -0.17 10.19
CA PHE A 75 5.46 -1.14 9.33
C PHE A 75 4.41 -2.02 8.65
N LYS A 76 4.52 -2.18 7.32
CA LYS A 76 3.57 -2.98 6.53
C LYS A 76 4.16 -4.30 6.05
N SER A 77 5.33 -4.29 5.45
CA SER A 77 5.90 -5.52 4.88
C SER A 77 7.40 -5.43 4.65
N VAL A 78 8.04 -6.58 4.63
CA VAL A 78 9.39 -6.78 4.08
C VAL A 78 9.29 -7.18 2.61
N ALA A 79 10.33 -6.90 1.83
CA ALA A 79 10.37 -7.13 0.39
C ALA A 79 9.93 -8.54 -0.05
N TRP A 80 10.43 -9.59 0.62
CA TRP A 80 10.14 -10.98 0.24
C TRP A 80 8.68 -11.42 0.46
N ARG A 81 7.89 -10.62 1.17
CA ARG A 81 6.47 -10.90 1.48
C ARG A 81 5.50 -10.13 0.59
N VAL A 82 6.00 -9.23 -0.24
CA VAL A 82 5.20 -8.36 -1.09
C VAL A 82 4.78 -9.09 -2.36
N GLY A 83 3.48 -9.09 -2.65
CA GLY A 83 2.93 -9.52 -3.93
C GLY A 83 2.87 -8.39 -4.95
N THR A 84 2.53 -8.73 -6.18
CA THR A 84 2.31 -7.76 -7.25
C THR A 84 1.11 -8.13 -8.11
N ASP A 85 0.97 -7.53 -9.29
CA ASP A 85 -0.14 -7.80 -10.20
C ASP A 85 -0.24 -9.30 -10.55
N GLY A 86 -1.43 -9.86 -10.40
CA GLY A 86 -1.71 -11.29 -10.57
C GLY A 86 -1.34 -12.17 -9.38
N ASP A 87 -0.51 -11.71 -8.44
CA ASP A 87 -0.23 -12.47 -7.22
C ASP A 87 -1.42 -12.38 -6.23
N PRO A 88 -1.66 -13.44 -5.44
CA PRO A 88 -2.75 -13.42 -4.48
C PRO A 88 -2.49 -12.47 -3.30
N VAL A 89 -3.58 -11.90 -2.79
CA VAL A 89 -3.62 -11.25 -1.47
C VAL A 89 -4.39 -12.11 -0.48
N GLY A 90 -4.04 -11.99 0.80
CA GLY A 90 -4.57 -12.83 1.87
C GLY A 90 -5.65 -12.17 2.69
N ILE A 91 -6.61 -12.97 3.15
CA ILE A 91 -7.48 -12.66 4.29
C ILE A 91 -7.26 -13.73 5.37
N ARG A 92 -7.35 -13.33 6.64
CA ARG A 92 -7.02 -14.19 7.78
C ARG A 92 -8.14 -15.16 8.11
N ASP A 93 -7.81 -16.35 8.63
CA ASP A 93 -8.82 -17.33 9.10
C ASP A 93 -9.51 -16.87 10.39
N ASP A 94 -8.80 -16.08 11.22
CA ASP A 94 -9.27 -15.53 12.49
C ASP A 94 -9.83 -14.11 12.38
N SER A 95 -10.14 -13.65 11.17
CA SER A 95 -10.78 -12.37 10.88
C SER A 95 -12.19 -12.57 10.31
N ALA A 96 -13.12 -11.78 10.79
CA ALA A 96 -14.49 -11.79 10.33
C ALA A 96 -14.80 -10.65 9.33
N TRP A 97 -13.94 -9.63 9.26
CA TRP A 97 -14.13 -8.46 8.42
C TRP A 97 -12.80 -8.01 7.84
N ASP A 98 -12.63 -8.25 6.55
CA ASP A 98 -11.41 -8.01 5.78
C ASP A 98 -11.73 -7.12 4.57
N VAL A 99 -10.89 -6.11 4.33
CA VAL A 99 -11.06 -5.16 3.23
C VAL A 99 -9.72 -4.87 2.53
N PRO A 100 -9.75 -4.50 1.23
CA PRO A 100 -8.60 -3.88 0.59
C PRO A 100 -8.57 -2.39 0.93
N GLU A 101 -7.39 -1.83 1.02
CA GLU A 101 -7.15 -0.39 1.08
C GLU A 101 -6.32 0.02 -0.13
N PRO A 102 -6.94 0.59 -1.17
CA PRO A 102 -6.25 1.09 -2.35
C PRO A 102 -5.57 2.41 -2.04
N GLU A 103 -4.25 2.47 -2.28
CA GLU A 103 -3.43 3.59 -1.85
C GLU A 103 -2.40 4.01 -2.90
N LEU A 104 -2.11 5.30 -2.95
CA LEU A 104 -0.90 5.80 -3.57
C LEU A 104 0.30 5.37 -2.71
N ALA A 105 1.34 4.84 -3.33
CA ALA A 105 2.60 4.54 -2.67
C ALA A 105 3.72 5.45 -3.19
N ALA A 106 4.40 6.15 -2.28
CA ALA A 106 5.63 6.87 -2.57
C ALA A 106 6.83 5.93 -2.45
N VAL A 107 7.70 5.92 -3.45
CA VAL A 107 8.97 5.18 -3.45
C VAL A 107 10.07 6.16 -3.12
N VAL A 108 10.79 5.90 -2.05
CA VAL A 108 11.74 6.82 -1.42
C VAL A 108 13.13 6.19 -1.45
N ASN A 109 14.12 6.94 -1.91
CA ASN A 109 15.51 6.48 -1.94
C ASN A 109 16.17 6.53 -0.56
N ALA A 110 17.43 6.07 -0.46
CA ALA A 110 18.18 6.03 0.79
C ALA A 110 18.46 7.42 1.40
N TYR A 111 18.23 8.48 0.64
CA TYR A 111 18.42 9.88 1.08
C TYR A 111 17.13 10.55 1.53
N GLY A 112 15.99 9.83 1.54
CA GLY A 112 14.69 10.38 1.90
C GLY A 112 14.04 11.20 0.79
N GLU A 113 14.50 11.07 -0.47
CA GLU A 113 13.90 11.74 -1.62
C GLU A 113 12.84 10.84 -2.26
N ILE A 114 11.65 11.39 -2.53
CA ILE A 114 10.63 10.68 -3.30
C ILE A 114 11.08 10.61 -4.76
N VAL A 115 11.32 9.40 -5.26
CA VAL A 115 11.87 9.17 -6.60
C VAL A 115 10.86 8.59 -7.57
N ALA A 116 9.81 7.93 -7.07
CA ALA A 116 8.73 7.40 -7.91
C ALA A 116 7.42 7.27 -7.13
N TYR A 117 6.34 7.01 -7.86
CA TYR A 117 5.04 6.62 -7.33
C TYR A 117 4.58 5.30 -7.93
N SER A 118 3.78 4.56 -7.18
CA SER A 118 3.15 3.30 -7.57
C SER A 118 1.82 3.10 -6.83
N ILE A 119 1.21 1.95 -7.02
CA ILE A 119 -0.02 1.51 -6.36
C ILE A 119 0.34 0.60 -5.19
N CYS A 120 -0.37 0.71 -4.07
CA CYS A 120 -0.33 -0.28 -2.99
C CYS A 120 -1.75 -0.76 -2.66
N ASN A 121 -1.88 -2.06 -2.42
CA ASN A 121 -3.04 -2.68 -1.79
C ASN A 121 -2.64 -3.03 -0.36
N ASP A 122 -3.05 -2.18 0.61
CA ASP A 122 -2.86 -2.40 2.04
C ASP A 122 -4.02 -3.24 2.58
N MET A 123 -3.91 -4.57 2.46
CA MET A 123 -4.92 -5.49 2.98
C MET A 123 -5.04 -5.39 4.49
N SER A 124 -6.28 -5.31 4.98
CA SER A 124 -6.56 -4.99 6.37
C SER A 124 -7.62 -5.92 6.97
N SER A 125 -7.34 -6.45 8.17
CA SER A 125 -8.36 -7.06 9.01
C SER A 125 -9.01 -6.00 9.88
N ARG A 126 -10.19 -5.54 9.49
CA ARG A 126 -10.95 -4.53 10.23
C ARG A 126 -11.44 -5.01 11.57
N SER A 127 -11.80 -6.30 11.70
CA SER A 127 -12.23 -6.87 12.97
C SER A 127 -11.11 -6.81 14.01
N ILE A 128 -9.87 -7.15 13.65
CA ILE A 128 -8.73 -7.11 14.58
C ILE A 128 -8.30 -5.67 14.87
N GLU A 129 -8.27 -4.80 13.85
CA GLU A 129 -7.92 -3.38 14.00
C GLU A 129 -8.90 -2.65 14.92
N GLY A 130 -10.21 -2.89 14.74
CA GLY A 130 -11.28 -2.27 15.54
C GLY A 130 -11.36 -2.79 16.98
N GLU A 131 -10.89 -4.02 17.24
CA GLU A 131 -10.90 -4.62 18.58
C GLU A 131 -9.98 -3.85 19.54
N ASN A 132 -8.76 -3.57 19.13
CA ASN A 132 -7.81 -2.81 19.94
C ASN A 132 -6.72 -2.19 19.06
N PRO A 133 -6.43 -0.86 19.19
CA PRO A 133 -5.37 -0.20 18.45
C PRO A 133 -3.97 -0.86 18.58
N LEU A 134 -3.70 -1.56 19.70
CA LEU A 134 -2.45 -2.29 19.92
C LEU A 134 -2.34 -3.54 19.04
N TYR A 135 -3.42 -3.98 18.41
CA TYR A 135 -3.42 -5.12 17.49
C TYR A 135 -3.16 -4.72 16.03
N LEU A 136 -2.87 -3.45 15.77
CA LEU A 136 -2.57 -2.96 14.42
C LEU A 136 -1.53 -3.83 13.69
N PRO A 137 -0.41 -4.29 14.30
CA PRO A 137 0.52 -5.16 13.60
C PRO A 137 -0.12 -6.49 13.15
N GLN A 138 -1.04 -7.06 13.92
CA GLN A 138 -1.75 -8.28 13.54
C GLN A 138 -2.80 -8.02 12.45
N ALA A 139 -3.41 -6.84 12.46
CA ALA A 139 -4.40 -6.43 11.47
C ALA A 139 -3.78 -6.14 10.09
N LYS A 140 -2.52 -5.71 10.05
CA LYS A 140 -1.83 -5.17 8.86
C LYS A 140 -0.65 -6.01 8.37
N VAL A 141 -0.05 -6.89 9.21
CA VAL A 141 1.18 -7.62 8.88
C VAL A 141 0.95 -9.13 8.96
N TYR A 142 0.57 -9.73 7.85
CA TYR A 142 0.35 -11.17 7.70
C TYR A 142 0.64 -11.63 6.27
N ALA A 143 0.57 -12.93 5.99
CA ALA A 143 0.84 -13.48 4.67
C ALA A 143 -0.19 -12.96 3.64
N GLY A 144 0.31 -12.35 2.55
CA GLY A 144 -0.54 -11.73 1.52
C GLY A 144 -1.17 -10.40 1.91
N ALA A 145 -0.73 -9.78 3.01
CA ALA A 145 -1.28 -8.50 3.46
C ALA A 145 -0.87 -7.29 2.59
N CYS A 146 0.09 -7.46 1.68
CA CYS A 146 0.63 -6.34 0.90
C CYS A 146 0.89 -6.75 -0.54
N ALA A 147 0.37 -5.99 -1.48
CA ALA A 147 0.73 -6.07 -2.89
C ALA A 147 0.99 -4.67 -3.46
N VAL A 148 1.91 -4.57 -4.43
CA VAL A 148 2.27 -3.31 -5.07
C VAL A 148 2.21 -3.42 -6.60
N GLY A 149 2.02 -2.29 -7.27
CA GLY A 149 2.01 -2.21 -8.73
C GLY A 149 3.33 -2.68 -9.33
N LEU A 150 3.26 -3.30 -10.52
CA LEU A 150 4.44 -3.73 -11.29
C LEU A 150 5.29 -2.56 -11.77
N PHE A 151 4.68 -1.41 -12.00
CA PHE A 151 5.32 -0.26 -12.59
C PHE A 151 5.48 0.86 -11.59
N LEU A 152 6.60 1.56 -11.74
CA LEU A 152 6.93 2.77 -11.01
C LEU A 152 6.96 3.92 -12.01
N ARG A 153 6.30 5.02 -11.66
CA ARG A 153 6.41 6.23 -12.45
C ARG A 153 7.32 7.24 -11.74
N PRO A 154 8.34 7.78 -12.44
CA PRO A 154 9.23 8.76 -11.85
C PRO A 154 8.46 9.94 -11.23
N ALA A 155 8.83 10.34 -10.03
CA ALA A 155 8.11 11.36 -9.28
C ALA A 155 8.10 12.74 -9.97
N TRP A 156 9.09 13.01 -10.83
CA TRP A 156 9.16 14.25 -11.62
C TRP A 156 8.28 14.25 -12.86
N GLU A 157 7.59 13.14 -13.16
CA GLU A 157 6.64 13.00 -14.27
C GLU A 157 5.18 12.94 -13.79
N VAL A 158 4.94 12.99 -12.47
CA VAL A 158 3.62 12.79 -11.85
C VAL A 158 3.25 13.99 -11.02
N ASP A 159 2.12 14.60 -11.31
CA ASP A 159 1.43 15.47 -10.35
C ASP A 159 0.61 14.59 -9.40
N HIS A 160 1.20 14.25 -8.26
CA HIS A 160 0.58 13.36 -7.28
C HIS A 160 -0.53 14.02 -6.44
N GLY A 161 -0.75 15.32 -6.62
CA GLY A 161 -1.76 16.09 -5.87
C GLY A 161 -3.19 15.93 -6.40
N ASP A 162 -3.38 15.33 -7.59
CA ASP A 162 -4.72 15.15 -8.21
C ASP A 162 -4.78 13.84 -9.01
N LEU A 163 -4.57 12.71 -8.34
CA LEU A 163 -4.70 11.40 -8.94
C LEU A 163 -6.02 10.74 -8.50
N THR A 164 -6.80 10.27 -9.45
CA THR A 164 -7.98 9.45 -9.16
C THR A 164 -7.52 8.04 -8.77
N ILE A 165 -7.98 7.55 -7.63
CA ILE A 165 -7.82 6.18 -7.14
C ILE A 165 -9.17 5.49 -7.24
N GLN A 166 -9.23 4.38 -7.95
CA GLN A 166 -10.44 3.58 -8.14
C GLN A 166 -10.20 2.16 -7.63
N VAL A 167 -11.23 1.55 -7.08
CA VAL A 167 -11.26 0.13 -6.76
C VAL A 167 -12.54 -0.52 -7.25
N SER A 168 -12.44 -1.73 -7.76
CA SER A 168 -13.57 -2.62 -7.94
C SER A 168 -13.25 -4.01 -7.39
N ILE A 169 -14.26 -4.67 -6.84
CA ILE A 169 -14.14 -6.04 -6.31
C ILE A 169 -15.15 -6.92 -7.05
N GLU A 170 -14.60 -7.94 -7.70
CA GLU A 170 -15.39 -8.93 -8.42
C GLU A 170 -15.56 -10.19 -7.58
N ARG A 171 -16.79 -10.72 -7.52
CA ARG A 171 -17.14 -12.02 -6.94
C ARG A 171 -18.01 -12.78 -7.94
N ASP A 172 -17.60 -14.01 -8.30
CA ASP A 172 -18.30 -14.84 -9.27
C ASP A 172 -18.59 -14.11 -10.61
N GLY A 173 -17.62 -13.31 -11.08
CA GLY A 173 -17.72 -12.55 -12.34
C GLY A 173 -18.65 -11.33 -12.28
N ARG A 174 -19.05 -10.88 -11.09
CA ARG A 174 -19.89 -9.68 -10.89
C ARG A 174 -19.20 -8.71 -9.95
N VAL A 175 -19.28 -7.42 -10.26
CA VAL A 175 -18.83 -6.37 -9.36
C VAL A 175 -19.75 -6.32 -8.14
N VAL A 176 -19.21 -6.58 -6.95
CA VAL A 176 -19.92 -6.54 -5.66
C VAL A 176 -19.63 -5.28 -4.86
N PHE A 177 -18.53 -4.59 -5.17
CA PHE A 177 -18.18 -3.30 -4.60
C PHE A 177 -17.39 -2.50 -5.64
N ALA A 178 -17.63 -1.20 -5.72
CA ALA A 178 -16.80 -0.27 -6.47
C ALA A 178 -16.89 1.12 -5.84
N ASP A 179 -15.76 1.82 -5.78
CA ASP A 179 -15.69 3.18 -5.23
C ASP A 179 -14.46 3.90 -5.78
N GLN A 180 -14.40 5.22 -5.58
CA GLN A 180 -13.26 6.03 -5.97
C GLN A 180 -13.01 7.18 -5.00
N THR A 181 -11.77 7.67 -5.00
CA THR A 181 -11.33 8.88 -4.29
C THR A 181 -10.28 9.61 -5.12
N SER A 182 -9.79 10.74 -4.63
CA SER A 182 -8.66 11.46 -5.22
C SER A 182 -7.59 11.78 -4.17
N THR A 183 -6.34 11.84 -4.59
CA THR A 183 -5.21 12.24 -3.74
C THR A 183 -5.26 13.69 -3.29
N ASP A 184 -6.08 14.55 -3.93
CA ASP A 184 -6.35 15.92 -3.47
C ASP A 184 -7.04 15.98 -2.10
N GLN A 185 -7.64 14.85 -1.67
CA GLN A 185 -8.31 14.71 -0.37
C GLN A 185 -7.37 14.23 0.75
N LEU A 186 -6.07 14.04 0.46
CA LEU A 186 -5.07 13.76 1.48
C LEU A 186 -4.94 14.95 2.43
N ALA A 187 -5.20 14.73 3.71
CA ALA A 187 -5.08 15.76 4.74
C ALA A 187 -3.63 16.15 5.04
N ARG A 188 -2.68 15.30 4.67
CA ARG A 188 -1.25 15.51 4.92
C ARG A 188 -0.46 15.39 3.62
N PRO A 189 0.46 16.34 3.34
CA PRO A 189 1.37 16.23 2.21
C PRO A 189 2.23 14.97 2.32
N VAL A 190 2.43 14.27 1.20
CA VAL A 190 3.25 13.04 1.12
C VAL A 190 4.68 13.29 1.63
N ASP A 191 5.27 14.44 1.29
CA ASP A 191 6.59 14.85 1.79
C ASP A 191 6.65 14.93 3.33
N THR A 192 5.56 15.35 3.97
CA THR A 192 5.47 15.36 5.44
C THR A 192 5.51 13.95 6.00
N LEU A 193 4.75 13.00 5.41
CA LEU A 193 4.74 11.60 5.83
C LEU A 193 6.14 10.98 5.68
N VAL A 194 6.80 11.19 4.54
CA VAL A 194 8.18 10.74 4.29
C VAL A 194 9.15 11.36 5.29
N SER A 195 9.02 12.66 5.59
CA SER A 195 9.90 13.33 6.56
C SER A 195 9.82 12.71 7.95
N TYR A 196 8.63 12.26 8.37
CA TYR A 196 8.46 11.57 9.65
C TYR A 196 9.02 10.15 9.62
N LEU A 197 8.89 9.43 8.51
CA LEU A 197 9.46 8.08 8.35
C LEU A 197 11.00 8.11 8.53
N PHE A 198 11.66 9.09 7.93
CA PHE A 198 13.13 9.22 7.96
C PHE A 198 13.69 9.95 9.18
N ARG A 199 12.86 10.35 10.16
CA ARG A 199 13.37 11.06 11.36
C ARG A 199 14.10 10.19 12.36
N GLY A 200 13.75 8.93 12.43
CA GLY A 200 14.22 8.03 13.49
C GLY A 200 14.88 6.77 12.99
N ASP A 201 14.92 6.55 11.67
CA ASP A 201 15.49 5.35 11.07
C ASP A 201 16.26 5.66 9.80
N VAL A 202 17.04 4.67 9.34
CA VAL A 202 17.82 4.70 8.10
C VAL A 202 17.38 3.57 7.17
N PHE A 203 17.15 3.88 5.91
CA PHE A 203 16.70 2.94 4.88
C PHE A 203 17.76 2.80 3.79
N PRO A 204 18.79 1.93 3.99
CA PRO A 204 19.96 1.89 3.09
C PRO A 204 19.62 1.45 1.66
N ASP A 205 18.51 0.76 1.47
CA ASP A 205 17.99 0.30 0.17
C ASP A 205 16.67 1.04 -0.18
N GLY A 206 16.47 2.24 0.41
CA GLY A 206 15.23 2.98 0.29
C GLY A 206 14.05 2.34 1.02
N ALA A 207 12.89 2.99 0.95
CA ALA A 207 11.63 2.52 1.52
C ALA A 207 10.46 2.85 0.59
N TRP A 208 9.35 2.13 0.77
CA TRP A 208 8.06 2.50 0.22
C TRP A 208 7.17 3.01 1.34
N LEU A 209 6.38 4.03 1.04
CA LEU A 209 5.39 4.57 1.97
C LEU A 209 4.03 4.60 1.30
N SER A 210 3.14 3.72 1.73
CA SER A 210 1.72 3.75 1.39
C SER A 210 1.04 4.88 2.17
N THR A 211 0.24 5.71 1.48
CA THR A 211 -0.15 7.05 1.98
C THR A 211 -1.51 7.07 2.67
N GLY A 212 -2.13 5.91 2.84
CA GLY A 212 -3.48 5.79 3.36
C GLY A 212 -4.56 5.81 2.29
N THR A 213 -5.74 5.35 2.65
CA THR A 213 -6.89 5.23 1.74
C THR A 213 -8.01 6.22 2.08
N GLY A 214 -8.65 6.76 1.04
CA GLY A 214 -9.93 7.48 1.13
C GLY A 214 -11.13 6.60 0.78
N ILE A 215 -10.92 5.31 0.50
CA ILE A 215 -11.98 4.36 0.12
C ILE A 215 -12.25 3.44 1.29
N VAL A 216 -13.49 3.41 1.74
CA VAL A 216 -13.92 2.59 2.88
C VAL A 216 -15.16 1.81 2.46
N PRO A 217 -15.06 0.47 2.26
CA PRO A 217 -16.23 -0.38 2.07
C PRO A 217 -17.17 -0.29 3.27
N PRO A 218 -18.49 -0.45 3.06
CA PRO A 218 -19.46 -0.44 4.15
C PRO A 218 -19.25 -1.62 5.12
N GLU A 219 -19.75 -1.50 6.36
CA GLU A 219 -19.55 -2.49 7.43
C GLU A 219 -20.07 -3.89 7.06
N GLU A 220 -21.12 -3.95 6.23
CA GLU A 220 -21.72 -5.21 5.76
C GLU A 220 -20.87 -5.91 4.70
N PHE A 221 -19.85 -5.22 4.14
CA PHE A 221 -18.98 -5.79 3.13
C PHE A 221 -17.74 -6.40 3.77
N SER A 222 -17.44 -7.63 3.38
CA SER A 222 -16.14 -8.27 3.66
C SER A 222 -15.68 -9.07 2.45
N LEU A 223 -14.38 -9.08 2.23
CA LEU A 223 -13.74 -9.92 1.21
C LEU A 223 -13.99 -11.41 1.50
N GLN A 224 -14.06 -12.19 0.42
CA GLN A 224 -14.17 -13.64 0.46
C GLN A 224 -13.07 -14.26 -0.41
N SER A 225 -12.70 -15.50 -0.08
CA SER A 225 -11.82 -16.28 -0.96
C SER A 225 -12.43 -16.43 -2.34
N GLY A 226 -11.65 -16.16 -3.38
CA GLY A 226 -12.11 -16.16 -4.77
C GLY A 226 -12.55 -14.79 -5.31
N ASP A 227 -12.67 -13.77 -4.45
CA ASP A 227 -12.82 -12.39 -4.92
C ASP A 227 -11.59 -11.95 -5.71
N VAL A 228 -11.76 -10.95 -6.55
CA VAL A 228 -10.66 -10.28 -7.24
C VAL A 228 -10.72 -8.79 -6.93
N VAL A 229 -9.69 -8.28 -6.28
CA VAL A 229 -9.50 -6.85 -6.04
C VAL A 229 -8.79 -6.24 -7.22
N ASP A 230 -9.31 -5.15 -7.73
CA ASP A 230 -8.81 -4.43 -8.89
C ASP A 230 -8.67 -2.96 -8.55
N ILE A 231 -7.46 -2.46 -8.51
CA ILE A 231 -7.12 -1.08 -8.15
C ILE A 231 -6.51 -0.41 -9.37
N GLU A 232 -7.01 0.78 -9.70
CA GLU A 232 -6.46 1.63 -10.73
C GLU A 232 -6.17 3.02 -10.17
N ILE A 233 -4.97 3.55 -10.46
CA ILE A 233 -4.62 4.94 -10.18
C ILE A 233 -4.27 5.64 -11.48
N SER A 234 -4.92 6.78 -11.73
CA SER A 234 -4.72 7.54 -12.95
C SER A 234 -3.23 7.86 -13.17
N GLY A 235 -2.73 7.54 -14.37
CA GLY A 235 -1.33 7.74 -14.72
C GLY A 235 -0.32 6.76 -14.10
N LEU A 236 -0.71 5.88 -13.18
CA LEU A 236 0.17 4.87 -12.57
C LEU A 236 -0.14 3.44 -13.01
N GLY A 237 -1.33 3.21 -13.58
CA GLY A 237 -1.73 1.90 -14.08
C GLY A 237 -2.66 1.14 -13.14
N ARG A 238 -2.53 -0.19 -13.09
CA ARG A 238 -3.47 -1.10 -12.47
C ARG A 238 -2.76 -2.17 -11.65
N LEU A 239 -3.39 -2.59 -10.57
CA LEU A 239 -2.97 -3.70 -9.71
C LEU A 239 -4.18 -4.61 -9.47
N ARG A 240 -4.08 -5.87 -9.87
CA ARG A 240 -5.16 -6.84 -9.76
C ARG A 240 -4.71 -8.05 -8.95
N ASN A 241 -5.44 -8.38 -7.88
CA ASN A 241 -5.08 -9.44 -6.96
C ASN A 241 -6.27 -10.38 -6.70
N PRO A 242 -6.14 -11.70 -6.94
CA PRO A 242 -7.09 -12.66 -6.42
C PRO A 242 -6.97 -12.78 -4.90
N VAL A 243 -8.09 -13.00 -4.21
CA VAL A 243 -8.15 -13.12 -2.75
C VAL A 243 -8.13 -14.59 -2.34
N VAL A 244 -7.26 -14.94 -1.39
CA VAL A 244 -7.16 -16.27 -0.78
C VAL A 244 -7.31 -16.17 0.74
N ARG A 245 -7.88 -17.22 1.38
CA ARG A 245 -8.06 -17.27 2.83
C ARG A 245 -7.03 -18.18 3.49
N GLY A 246 -6.49 -17.72 4.62
CA GLY A 246 -5.62 -18.50 5.49
C GLY A 246 -4.22 -18.74 4.93
N LEU A 247 -3.49 -19.68 5.53
CA LEU A 247 -2.08 -19.91 5.25
C LEU A 247 -1.81 -21.02 4.21
N ALA A 248 -2.82 -21.80 3.82
CA ALA A 248 -2.63 -22.95 2.92
C ALA A 248 -1.94 -22.57 1.61
N HIS A 249 -2.30 -21.42 1.03
CA HIS A 249 -1.69 -20.94 -0.21
C HIS A 249 -0.19 -20.58 -0.06
N TRP A 250 0.24 -20.21 1.14
CA TRP A 250 1.60 -19.71 1.40
C TRP A 250 2.57 -20.80 1.85
N GLY A 251 2.05 -21.99 2.26
CA GLY A 251 2.84 -23.13 2.73
C GLY A 251 3.28 -24.11 1.66
N GLU A 252 2.61 -24.16 0.52
CA GLU A 252 2.92 -25.10 -0.55
C GLU A 252 3.95 -24.50 -1.53
N GLY A 253 5.21 -24.94 -1.42
CA GLY A 253 6.22 -24.73 -2.48
C GLY A 253 7.24 -23.62 -2.28
N ARG A 254 7.28 -22.94 -1.14
CA ARG A 254 8.43 -22.09 -0.75
C ARG A 254 9.27 -22.86 0.27
N SER A 255 10.24 -23.68 -0.21
CA SER A 255 11.40 -24.00 0.64
C SER A 255 12.11 -22.68 0.95
N LEU A 256 12.10 -22.30 2.21
CA LEU A 256 12.91 -21.24 2.81
C LEU A 256 14.40 -21.47 2.52
#